data_1bfbcfc949fac343ac554550923583da
#
_entry.id   1bfbcfc949fac343ac554550923583da
#
_cell.length_a   1.000
_cell.length_b   1.000
_cell.length_c   1.000
_cell.angle_alpha   90.00
_cell.angle_beta   90.00
_cell.angle_gamma   90.00
#
_symmetry.space_group_name_H-M   'P 1'
#
loop_
_entity.id
_entity.type
_entity.pdbx_description
1 polymer ?
#
loop_
_entity_poly.entity_id
_entity_poly.type
_entity_poly.pdbx_seq_one_letter_code
_entity_poly.pdbx_strand_id
1 'polypeptide(L)'
;MGRYYNGDIEGKFWFGIQSSADGEFFGAKPDYSWINYFADDEKKVKKGLKKCEAKLGDKLEKLDNFFDELETGYNHSMVAKSVGIDKEKVEFYLTWYARYKLGKQIEECINEQGGCYYSAEM
;
A
#
# COMPACT_ATOMS: atom_id res chain seq x y z
N MET A 1 0.79 -18.27 7.26
CA MET A 1 -0.51 -17.67 7.04
C MET A 1 -0.38 -16.28 6.48
N GLY A 2 -1.14 -15.98 5.45
CA GLY A 2 -1.13 -14.65 4.87
C GLY A 2 -1.97 -13.69 5.67
N ARG A 3 -1.63 -12.41 5.56
CA ARG A 3 -2.46 -11.32 6.08
C ARG A 3 -3.22 -10.73 4.92
N TYR A 4 -4.49 -10.38 5.15
CA TYR A 4 -5.40 -9.98 4.07
C TYR A 4 -6.19 -8.74 4.43
N TYR A 5 -6.53 -7.96 3.40
CA TYR A 5 -7.62 -6.98 3.45
C TYR A 5 -8.88 -7.64 2.90
N ASN A 6 -10.01 -7.35 3.53
CA ASN A 6 -11.32 -7.87 3.14
C ASN A 6 -12.36 -6.77 3.23
N GLY A 7 -13.41 -6.88 2.42
CA GLY A 7 -14.50 -5.92 2.44
C GLY A 7 -14.55 -5.13 1.14
N ASP A 8 -14.62 -3.80 1.26
CA ASP A 8 -14.67 -2.92 0.08
C ASP A 8 -13.36 -2.92 -0.70
N ILE A 9 -12.26 -3.28 -0.05
CA ILE A 9 -11.00 -3.55 -0.72
C ILE A 9 -10.53 -4.94 -0.34
N GLU A 10 -9.84 -5.60 -1.25
CA GLU A 10 -9.37 -6.97 -1.05
C GLU A 10 -7.93 -7.10 -1.49
N GLY A 11 -7.25 -8.07 -0.91
CA GLY A 11 -5.89 -8.41 -1.30
C GLY A 11 -5.03 -8.81 -0.12
N LYS A 12 -3.84 -9.27 -0.43
CA LYS A 12 -2.86 -9.62 0.60
C LYS A 12 -2.07 -8.39 1.02
N PHE A 13 -1.59 -8.39 2.27
CA PHE A 13 -0.63 -7.39 2.71
C PHE A 13 0.63 -7.55 1.85
N TRP A 14 1.12 -6.43 1.38
CA TRP A 14 2.26 -6.42 0.46
C TRP A 14 3.54 -6.82 1.19
N PHE A 15 4.30 -7.73 0.57
CA PHE A 15 5.68 -8.06 0.95
C PHE A 15 5.86 -8.58 2.38
N GLY A 16 4.79 -8.85 3.12
CA GLY A 16 4.88 -9.31 4.50
C GLY A 16 5.39 -8.26 5.49
N ILE A 17 5.65 -7.05 5.03
CA ILE A 17 6.14 -5.94 5.86
C ILE A 17 5.09 -4.87 6.12
N GLN A 18 3.99 -4.91 5.40
CA GLN A 18 2.92 -3.94 5.56
C GLN A 18 2.20 -4.12 6.89
N SER A 19 1.90 -3.01 7.57
CA SER A 19 1.17 -3.02 8.82
C SER A 19 -0.34 -2.99 8.57
N SER A 20 -1.12 -3.63 9.45
CA SER A 20 -2.58 -3.55 9.40
C SER A 20 -3.05 -2.11 9.59
N ALA A 21 -2.25 -1.28 10.26
CA ALA A 21 -2.58 0.12 10.52
C ALA A 21 -2.19 1.07 9.38
N ASP A 22 -1.67 0.58 8.26
CA ASP A 22 -1.24 1.44 7.15
C ASP A 22 -2.38 2.30 6.61
N GLY A 23 -3.63 1.84 6.71
CA GLY A 23 -4.79 2.64 6.28
C GLY A 23 -4.97 3.92 7.06
N GLU A 24 -4.50 3.98 8.30
CA GLU A 24 -4.59 5.20 9.11
C GLU A 24 -3.80 6.35 8.50
N PHE A 25 -2.79 6.02 7.72
CA PHE A 25 -1.99 6.98 6.98
C PHE A 25 -2.85 7.77 5.97
N PHE A 26 -3.94 7.17 5.53
CA PHE A 26 -4.89 7.76 4.57
C PHE A 26 -6.19 8.22 5.24
N GLY A 27 -6.19 8.30 6.55
CA GLY A 27 -7.34 8.77 7.31
C GLY A 27 -8.34 7.68 7.68
N ALA A 28 -8.04 6.42 7.41
CA ALA A 28 -8.89 5.31 7.84
C ALA A 28 -8.85 5.22 9.36
N LYS A 29 -10.01 4.97 9.96
CA LYS A 29 -10.13 4.88 11.42
C LYS A 29 -10.53 3.46 11.80
N PRO A 30 -9.85 2.87 12.79
CA PRO A 30 -10.22 1.54 13.27
C PRO A 30 -11.47 1.59 14.13
N ASP A 31 -12.21 0.50 14.13
CA ASP A 31 -13.29 0.32 15.10
C ASP A 31 -12.71 -0.21 16.42
N TYR A 32 -13.60 -0.57 17.34
CA TYR A 32 -13.18 -1.05 18.67
C TYR A 32 -12.35 -2.35 18.62
N SER A 33 -12.42 -3.11 17.53
CA SER A 33 -11.69 -4.37 17.38
C SER A 33 -10.26 -4.18 16.84
N TRP A 34 -9.95 -2.99 16.31
CA TRP A 34 -8.67 -2.67 15.67
C TRP A 34 -8.38 -3.54 14.44
N ILE A 35 -9.40 -4.20 13.91
CA ILE A 35 -9.28 -5.02 12.69
C ILE A 35 -10.02 -4.35 11.54
N ASN A 36 -11.20 -3.79 11.83
CA ASN A 36 -12.02 -3.13 10.80
C ASN A 36 -11.69 -1.65 10.73
N TYR A 37 -11.61 -1.14 9.53
CA TYR A 37 -11.25 0.26 9.26
C TYR A 37 -12.27 0.90 8.35
N PHE A 38 -12.46 2.20 8.51
CA PHE A 38 -13.34 2.99 7.65
C PHE A 38 -12.66 4.27 7.23
N ALA A 39 -12.68 4.56 5.92
CA ALA A 39 -12.10 5.76 5.34
C ALA A 39 -13.16 6.45 4.48
N ASP A 40 -13.39 7.73 4.71
CA ASP A 40 -14.36 8.52 3.94
C ASP A 40 -13.86 9.93 3.58
N ASP A 41 -12.63 10.25 3.94
CA ASP A 41 -12.08 11.58 3.72
C ASP A 41 -11.08 11.56 2.56
N GLU A 42 -11.57 11.92 1.37
CA GLU A 42 -10.77 11.95 0.15
C GLU A 42 -9.54 12.86 0.28
N LYS A 43 -9.66 13.97 1.01
CA LYS A 43 -8.55 14.89 1.20
C LYS A 43 -7.40 14.26 1.97
N LYS A 44 -7.73 13.49 3.01
CA LYS A 44 -6.73 12.78 3.78
C LYS A 44 -6.05 11.69 2.96
N VAL A 45 -6.82 11.00 2.12
CA VAL A 45 -6.27 9.98 1.22
C VAL A 45 -5.29 10.62 0.23
N LYS A 46 -5.67 11.71 -0.39
CA LYS A 46 -4.81 12.42 -1.34
C LYS A 46 -3.53 12.93 -0.69
N LYS A 47 -3.64 13.43 0.54
CA LYS A 47 -2.47 13.90 1.29
C LYS A 47 -1.50 12.74 1.57
N GLY A 48 -2.03 11.60 1.97
CA GLY A 48 -1.22 10.40 2.19
C GLY A 48 -0.55 9.90 0.92
N LEU A 49 -1.28 9.91 -0.20
CA LEU A 49 -0.73 9.50 -1.50
C LEU A 49 0.41 10.42 -1.94
N LYS A 50 0.26 11.72 -1.76
CA LYS A 50 1.33 12.68 -2.09
C LYS A 50 2.59 12.42 -1.27
N LYS A 51 2.42 12.06 -0.01
CA LYS A 51 3.55 11.73 0.85
C LYS A 51 4.26 10.47 0.38
N CYS A 52 3.49 9.44 -0.02
CA CYS A 52 4.08 8.22 -0.59
C CYS A 52 4.85 8.53 -1.87
N GLU A 53 4.27 9.34 -2.74
CA GLU A 53 4.92 9.75 -3.99
C GLU A 53 6.22 10.52 -3.73
N ALA A 54 6.23 11.40 -2.73
CA ALA A 54 7.42 12.14 -2.35
C ALA A 54 8.53 11.22 -1.83
N LYS A 55 8.17 10.20 -1.06
CA LYS A 55 9.14 9.22 -0.55
C LYS A 55 9.68 8.31 -1.64
N LEU A 56 8.85 7.94 -2.60
CA LEU A 56 9.25 7.07 -3.70
C LEU A 56 9.98 7.80 -4.82
N GLY A 57 9.60 9.04 -5.08
CA GLY A 57 10.22 9.84 -6.13
C GLY A 57 10.14 9.15 -7.49
N ASP A 58 11.24 9.17 -8.22
CA ASP A 58 11.33 8.52 -9.53
C ASP A 58 11.31 6.99 -9.45
N LYS A 59 11.44 6.43 -8.25
CA LYS A 59 11.43 4.97 -8.07
C LYS A 59 10.03 4.38 -8.20
N LEU A 60 8.99 5.20 -8.04
CA LEU A 60 7.60 4.73 -8.16
C LEU A 60 7.35 4.11 -9.55
N GLU A 61 7.73 4.80 -10.61
CA GLU A 61 7.55 4.29 -11.96
C GLU A 61 8.35 3.01 -12.19
N LYS A 62 9.56 2.96 -11.69
CA LYS A 62 10.42 1.78 -11.82
C LYS A 62 9.87 0.59 -11.05
N LEU A 63 9.29 0.82 -9.87
CA LEU A 63 8.65 -0.23 -9.10
C LEU A 63 7.38 -0.75 -9.79
N ASP A 64 6.56 0.16 -10.33
CA ASP A 64 5.38 -0.23 -11.08
C ASP A 64 5.75 -1.11 -12.26
N ASN A 65 6.76 -0.71 -13.02
CA ASN A 65 7.21 -1.49 -14.18
C ASN A 65 7.78 -2.84 -13.76
N PHE A 66 8.55 -2.89 -12.68
CA PHE A 66 9.11 -4.13 -12.18
C PHE A 66 8.01 -5.14 -11.83
N PHE A 67 7.01 -4.72 -11.06
CA PHE A 67 5.94 -5.62 -10.63
C PHE A 67 4.95 -5.95 -11.73
N ASP A 68 4.72 -5.02 -12.68
CA ASP A 68 3.85 -5.29 -13.82
C ASP A 68 4.43 -6.36 -14.74
N GLU A 69 5.77 -6.41 -14.86
CA GLU A 69 6.45 -7.38 -15.72
C GLU A 69 6.83 -8.67 -15.00
N LEU A 70 6.61 -8.72 -13.70
CA LEU A 70 7.02 -9.86 -12.88
C LEU A 70 6.09 -11.05 -13.07
N GLU A 71 6.64 -12.17 -13.52
CA GLU A 71 5.87 -13.41 -13.75
C GLU A 71 6.04 -14.45 -12.64
N THR A 72 7.10 -14.32 -11.86
CA THR A 72 7.44 -15.29 -10.82
C THR A 72 7.79 -14.56 -9.54
N GLY A 73 8.25 -15.29 -8.53
CA GLY A 73 8.71 -14.68 -7.29
C GLY A 73 9.91 -13.77 -7.49
N TYR A 74 10.20 -12.99 -6.49
CA TYR A 74 11.29 -12.00 -6.52
C TYR A 74 12.07 -12.02 -5.21
N ASN A 75 13.24 -11.39 -5.22
CA ASN A 75 14.03 -11.16 -4.01
C ASN A 75 14.54 -9.71 -3.99
N HIS A 76 15.14 -9.30 -2.88
CA HIS A 76 15.61 -7.93 -2.71
C HIS A 76 16.68 -7.55 -3.74
N SER A 77 17.53 -8.49 -4.13
CA SER A 77 18.58 -8.22 -5.13
C SER A 77 17.97 -7.89 -6.49
N MET A 78 16.91 -8.59 -6.89
CA MET A 78 16.21 -8.33 -8.15
C MET A 78 15.59 -6.94 -8.15
N VAL A 79 14.94 -6.56 -7.05
CA VAL A 79 14.32 -5.24 -6.92
C VAL A 79 15.39 -4.15 -6.96
N ALA A 80 16.46 -4.30 -6.19
CA ALA A 80 17.55 -3.33 -6.13
C ALA A 80 18.14 -3.07 -7.50
N LYS A 81 18.40 -4.12 -8.26
CA LYS A 81 18.98 -4.02 -9.60
C LYS A 81 18.02 -3.36 -10.59
N SER A 82 16.76 -3.76 -10.59
CA SER A 82 15.76 -3.25 -11.54
C SER A 82 15.40 -1.79 -11.28
N VAL A 83 15.35 -1.40 -10.02
CA VAL A 83 14.92 -0.06 -9.61
C VAL A 83 16.11 0.90 -9.46
N GLY A 84 17.33 0.35 -9.39
CA GLY A 84 18.54 1.18 -9.29
C GLY A 84 18.76 1.75 -7.90
N ILE A 85 18.52 0.95 -6.86
CA ILE A 85 18.72 1.35 -5.47
C ILE A 85 19.66 0.37 -4.77
N ASP A 86 20.20 0.79 -3.62
CA ASP A 86 20.98 -0.11 -2.79
C ASP A 86 20.09 -1.19 -2.17
N LYS A 87 20.62 -2.41 -2.09
CA LYS A 87 19.85 -3.52 -1.51
C LYS A 87 19.34 -3.22 -0.10
N GLU A 88 20.11 -2.45 0.66
CA GLU A 88 19.74 -2.05 2.01
C GLU A 88 18.51 -1.13 2.06
N LYS A 89 18.18 -0.46 0.96
CA LYS A 89 17.06 0.46 0.86
C LYS A 89 15.80 -0.18 0.28
N VAL A 90 15.88 -1.43 -0.17
CA VAL A 90 14.75 -2.10 -0.81
C VAL A 90 13.54 -2.14 0.11
N GLU A 91 13.74 -2.53 1.37
CA GLU A 91 12.62 -2.64 2.32
C GLU A 91 11.95 -1.29 2.55
N PHE A 92 12.70 -0.20 2.63
CA PHE A 92 12.16 1.15 2.75
C PHE A 92 11.26 1.50 1.57
N TYR A 93 11.74 1.26 0.34
CA TYR A 93 10.95 1.57 -0.86
C TYR A 93 9.74 0.66 -1.00
N LEU A 94 9.87 -0.63 -0.66
CA LEU A 94 8.74 -1.55 -0.71
C LEU A 94 7.66 -1.17 0.30
N THR A 95 8.04 -0.71 1.50
CA THR A 95 7.09 -0.26 2.50
C THR A 95 6.24 0.91 1.98
N TRP A 96 6.90 1.92 1.40
CA TRP A 96 6.19 3.07 0.85
C TRP A 96 5.39 2.72 -0.38
N TYR A 97 5.87 1.81 -1.20
CA TYR A 97 5.15 1.34 -2.37
C TYR A 97 3.88 0.58 -1.97
N ALA A 98 3.96 -0.27 -0.94
CA ALA A 98 2.80 -0.98 -0.42
C ALA A 98 1.73 -0.02 0.10
N ARG A 99 2.16 1.02 0.85
CA ARG A 99 1.25 2.07 1.32
C ARG A 99 0.60 2.80 0.15
N TYR A 100 1.38 3.13 -0.87
CA TYR A 100 0.87 3.79 -2.06
C TYR A 100 -0.23 2.96 -2.72
N LYS A 101 0.00 1.66 -2.89
CA LYS A 101 -0.99 0.76 -3.50
C LYS A 101 -2.26 0.68 -2.66
N LEU A 102 -2.13 0.58 -1.35
CA LEU A 102 -3.29 0.59 -0.45
C LEU A 102 -4.07 1.91 -0.58
N GLY A 103 -3.36 3.04 -0.58
CA GLY A 103 -3.99 4.35 -0.72
C GLY A 103 -4.75 4.51 -2.03
N LYS A 104 -4.21 3.96 -3.13
CA LYS A 104 -4.89 3.97 -4.43
C LYS A 104 -6.19 3.16 -4.39
N GLN A 105 -6.17 2.00 -3.72
CA GLN A 105 -7.37 1.19 -3.55
C GLN A 105 -8.43 1.94 -2.73
N ILE A 106 -8.03 2.59 -1.65
CA ILE A 106 -8.94 3.37 -0.81
C ILE A 106 -9.51 4.56 -1.59
N GLU A 107 -8.67 5.26 -2.34
CA GLU A 107 -9.11 6.40 -3.16
C GLU A 107 -10.17 5.97 -4.17
N GLU A 108 -9.90 4.89 -4.90
CA GLU A 108 -10.82 4.37 -5.90
C GLU A 108 -12.15 3.96 -5.25
N CYS A 109 -12.09 3.31 -4.10
CA CYS A 109 -13.27 2.88 -3.35
C CYS A 109 -14.12 4.08 -2.92
N ILE A 110 -13.49 5.13 -2.40
CA ILE A 110 -14.20 6.36 -2.00
C ILE A 110 -14.85 7.02 -3.21
N ASN A 111 -14.14 7.07 -4.35
CA ASN A 111 -14.67 7.68 -5.57
C ASN A 111 -15.89 6.91 -6.10
N GLU A 112 -15.91 5.60 -5.93
CA GLU A 112 -17.01 4.77 -6.43
C GLU A 112 -18.23 4.78 -5.54
N GLN A 113 -18.05 4.83 -4.22
CA GLN A 113 -19.16 4.66 -3.27
C GLN A 113 -19.18 5.62 -2.09
N GLY A 114 -18.30 6.60 -2.07
CA GLY A 114 -18.29 7.65 -1.04
C GLY A 114 -17.61 7.29 0.25
N GLY A 115 -17.20 6.05 0.43
CA GLY A 115 -16.49 5.58 1.61
C GLY A 115 -15.93 4.20 1.39
N CYS A 116 -14.97 3.81 2.22
CA CYS A 116 -14.31 2.52 2.11
C CYS A 116 -14.26 1.86 3.48
N TYR A 117 -14.92 0.71 3.59
CA TYR A 117 -14.93 -0.09 4.81
C TYR A 117 -14.27 -1.44 4.54
N TYR A 118 -13.26 -1.77 5.33
CA TYR A 118 -12.53 -3.01 5.13
C TYR A 118 -11.96 -3.56 6.44
N SER A 119 -11.61 -4.84 6.43
CA SER A 119 -10.92 -5.50 7.54
C SER A 119 -9.46 -5.70 7.15
N ALA A 120 -8.56 -5.46 8.08
CA ALA A 120 -7.14 -5.73 7.91
C ALA A 120 -6.77 -6.86 8.87
N GLU A 121 -6.91 -8.09 8.42
CA GLU A 121 -6.65 -9.27 9.24
C GLU A 121 -5.17 -9.60 9.28
N MET A 122 -4.69 -9.85 10.49
CA MET A 122 -3.30 -10.23 10.72
C MET A 122 -3.12 -11.76 10.66
#